data_d6d3610dd26213b71d3e007a25611986
#
_entry.id   d6d3610dd26213b71d3e007a25611986
#
_cell.length_a   1.000
_cell.length_b   1.000
_cell.length_c   1.000
_cell.angle_alpha   90.00
_cell.angle_beta   90.00
_cell.angle_gamma   90.00
#
_symmetry.space_group_name_H-M   'P 1'
#
loop_
_entity.id
_entity.type
_entity.pdbx_description
1 polymer ?
#
loop_
_entity_poly.entity_id
_entity_poly.type
_entity_poly.pdbx_seq_one_letter_code
_entity_poly.pdbx_strand_id
1 'polypeptide(L)'
;MTGVASVIDGDTIEIHGQRIRFNGIDAPESKQYCADAKGFEYACGRDAANALDGFLATSRPVQCTFVSWDRYGRYVGDCKRADGTSVAAWMVEHGQALDWPKYSGGAYAEQQAKAKAAKIGLWIGTFQAPWEWRLDHGDKPWSQASRPLGIVGRQVAQSYSCQPRLTCSQISSCDEANWYLANCPWGGKLDRDNDGIPCETLC
;
A
#
# COMPACT_ATOMS: atom_id res chain seq x y z
N MET A 1 -12.94 -17.56 2.28
CA MET A 1 -13.91 -16.51 2.69
C MET A 1 -14.84 -16.23 1.53
N THR A 2 -16.15 -16.05 1.76
CA THR A 2 -17.12 -15.81 0.69
C THR A 2 -18.08 -14.71 1.12
N GLY A 3 -18.36 -13.74 0.23
CA GLY A 3 -19.29 -12.64 0.53
C GLY A 3 -19.39 -11.61 -0.58
N VAL A 4 -20.19 -10.59 -0.33
CA VAL A 4 -20.25 -9.38 -1.16
C VAL A 4 -19.04 -8.52 -0.78
N ALA A 5 -18.24 -8.16 -1.76
CA ALA A 5 -17.03 -7.37 -1.55
C ALA A 5 -17.31 -5.87 -1.70
N SER A 6 -16.64 -5.06 -0.88
CA SER A 6 -16.44 -3.62 -1.08
C SER A 6 -15.02 -3.41 -1.60
N VAL A 7 -14.84 -2.56 -2.61
CA VAL A 7 -13.51 -2.26 -3.17
C VAL A 7 -12.85 -1.17 -2.33
N ILE A 8 -11.61 -1.41 -1.93
CA ILE A 8 -10.77 -0.45 -1.19
C ILE A 8 -9.83 0.27 -2.18
N ASP A 9 -9.15 -0.52 -3.03
CA ASP A 9 -8.29 -0.05 -4.12
C ASP A 9 -8.23 -1.12 -5.23
N GLY A 10 -7.35 -0.93 -6.23
CA GLY A 10 -7.28 -1.81 -7.40
C GLY A 10 -6.82 -3.25 -7.12
N ASP A 11 -6.29 -3.57 -5.95
CA ASP A 11 -5.86 -4.92 -5.58
C ASP A 11 -6.31 -5.36 -4.19
N THR A 12 -7.18 -4.59 -3.53
CA THR A 12 -7.65 -4.85 -2.18
C THR A 12 -9.18 -4.68 -2.09
N ILE A 13 -9.84 -5.68 -1.55
CA ILE A 13 -11.28 -5.66 -1.24
C ILE A 13 -11.51 -5.89 0.25
N GLU A 14 -12.73 -5.64 0.70
CA GLU A 14 -13.19 -5.99 2.04
C GLU A 14 -14.42 -6.89 1.97
N ILE A 15 -14.42 -8.00 2.73
CA ILE A 15 -15.55 -8.91 2.91
C ILE A 15 -15.76 -9.12 4.41
N HIS A 16 -16.94 -8.81 4.93
CA HIS A 16 -17.28 -8.94 6.36
C HIS A 16 -16.29 -8.24 7.31
N GLY A 17 -15.78 -7.06 6.93
CA GLY A 17 -14.80 -6.30 7.71
C GLY A 17 -13.34 -6.79 7.59
N GLN A 18 -13.11 -7.88 6.86
CA GLN A 18 -11.76 -8.37 6.61
C GLN A 18 -11.23 -7.84 5.29
N ARG A 19 -10.11 -7.12 5.32
CA ARG A 19 -9.38 -6.68 4.13
C ARG A 19 -8.62 -7.85 3.51
N ILE A 20 -8.79 -8.02 2.21
CA ILE A 20 -8.22 -9.09 1.41
C ILE A 20 -7.44 -8.45 0.27
N ARG A 21 -6.11 -8.66 0.26
CA ARG A 21 -5.26 -8.29 -0.86
C ARG A 21 -5.17 -9.45 -1.84
N PHE A 22 -5.29 -9.17 -3.12
CA PHE A 22 -5.15 -10.20 -4.15
C PHE A 22 -3.71 -10.68 -4.25
N ASN A 23 -3.56 -12.00 -4.30
CA ASN A 23 -2.27 -12.65 -4.38
C ASN A 23 -1.60 -12.40 -5.74
N GLY A 24 -0.32 -12.04 -5.72
CA GLY A 24 0.56 -12.03 -6.90
C GLY A 24 0.38 -10.88 -7.88
N ILE A 25 -0.51 -9.92 -7.60
CA ILE A 25 -0.67 -8.72 -8.44
C ILE A 25 -0.40 -7.45 -7.65
N ASP A 26 -0.17 -6.34 -8.37
CA ASP A 26 -0.02 -5.01 -7.79
C ASP A 26 -0.72 -3.99 -8.69
N ALA A 27 -1.70 -3.27 -8.16
CA ALA A 27 -2.43 -2.22 -8.86
C ALA A 27 -1.87 -0.84 -8.50
N PRO A 28 -2.08 0.17 -9.35
CA PRO A 28 -1.73 1.54 -9.02
C PRO A 28 -2.37 1.98 -7.72
N GLU A 29 -1.61 2.68 -6.89
CA GLU A 29 -2.08 3.23 -5.62
C GLU A 29 -3.21 4.24 -5.84
N SER A 30 -4.14 4.37 -4.90
CA SER A 30 -5.33 5.24 -5.02
C SER A 30 -4.98 6.70 -5.39
N LYS A 31 -3.79 7.17 -5.00
CA LYS A 31 -3.29 8.52 -5.31
C LYS A 31 -2.33 8.54 -6.50
N GLN A 32 -2.14 7.43 -7.18
CA GLN A 32 -1.22 7.35 -8.32
C GLN A 32 -1.86 7.91 -9.58
N TYR A 33 -1.08 8.71 -10.30
CA TYR A 33 -1.39 9.21 -11.62
C TYR A 33 -0.51 8.54 -12.66
N CYS A 34 -1.08 8.34 -13.84
CA CYS A 34 -0.43 7.80 -15.03
C CYS A 34 -0.65 8.76 -16.19
N ALA A 35 0.08 8.61 -17.29
CA ALA A 35 -0.17 9.39 -18.50
C ALA A 35 -0.80 8.53 -19.58
N ASP A 36 -1.76 9.07 -20.31
CA ASP A 36 -2.37 8.43 -21.48
C ASP A 36 -1.45 8.44 -22.73
N ALA A 37 -1.93 7.94 -23.86
CA ALA A 37 -1.16 7.92 -25.10
C ALA A 37 -0.77 9.31 -25.64
N LYS A 38 -1.44 10.38 -25.17
CA LYS A 38 -1.17 11.76 -25.55
C LYS A 38 -0.33 12.51 -24.48
N GLY A 39 -0.01 11.83 -23.38
CA GLY A 39 0.74 12.41 -22.27
C GLY A 39 -0.11 13.17 -21.26
N PHE A 40 -1.45 13.10 -21.33
CA PHE A 40 -2.31 13.69 -20.31
C PHE A 40 -2.39 12.80 -19.08
N GLU A 41 -2.24 13.42 -17.90
CA GLU A 41 -2.36 12.72 -16.63
C GLU A 41 -3.80 12.32 -16.32
N TYR A 42 -3.96 11.11 -15.77
CA TYR A 42 -5.22 10.60 -15.25
C TYR A 42 -5.00 9.79 -13.96
N ALA A 43 -6.03 9.67 -13.14
CA ALA A 43 -5.97 9.01 -11.84
C ALA A 43 -6.08 7.48 -12.01
N CYS A 44 -5.01 6.83 -12.47
CA CYS A 44 -5.01 5.40 -12.80
C CYS A 44 -5.32 4.49 -11.60
N GLY A 45 -4.94 4.87 -10.38
CA GLY A 45 -5.30 4.11 -9.18
C GLY A 45 -6.80 4.10 -8.91
N ARG A 46 -7.46 5.25 -9.08
CA ARG A 46 -8.91 5.33 -8.96
C ARG A 46 -9.62 4.56 -10.08
N ASP A 47 -9.10 4.64 -11.31
CA ASP A 47 -9.69 3.96 -12.45
C ASP A 47 -9.56 2.43 -12.31
N ALA A 48 -8.44 1.93 -11.76
CA ALA A 48 -8.28 0.51 -11.44
C ALA A 48 -9.29 0.04 -10.37
N ALA A 49 -9.51 0.84 -9.31
CA ALA A 49 -10.52 0.53 -8.30
C ALA A 49 -11.95 0.53 -8.87
N ASN A 50 -12.29 1.49 -9.73
CA ASN A 50 -13.59 1.57 -10.41
C ASN A 50 -13.80 0.38 -11.37
N ALA A 51 -12.76 -0.02 -12.10
CA ALA A 51 -12.81 -1.18 -12.98
C ALA A 51 -13.05 -2.47 -12.20
N LEU A 52 -12.38 -2.64 -11.06
CA LEU A 52 -12.59 -3.75 -10.15
C LEU A 52 -14.04 -3.77 -9.61
N ASP A 53 -14.56 -2.63 -9.15
CA ASP A 53 -15.94 -2.55 -8.63
C ASP A 53 -16.95 -2.93 -9.69
N GLY A 54 -16.85 -2.38 -10.91
CA GLY A 54 -17.70 -2.73 -12.05
C GLY A 54 -17.60 -4.22 -12.40
N PHE A 55 -16.40 -4.80 -12.36
CA PHE A 55 -16.19 -6.21 -12.62
C PHE A 55 -16.86 -7.10 -11.56
N LEU A 56 -16.72 -6.77 -10.28
CA LEU A 56 -17.32 -7.54 -9.19
C LEU A 56 -18.85 -7.37 -9.10
N ALA A 57 -19.38 -6.23 -9.52
CA ALA A 57 -20.83 -5.96 -9.48
C ALA A 57 -21.65 -6.93 -10.34
N THR A 58 -21.08 -7.46 -11.41
CA THR A 58 -21.77 -8.30 -12.40
C THR A 58 -21.87 -9.79 -12.01
N SER A 59 -21.09 -10.25 -11.00
CA SER A 59 -21.12 -11.66 -10.55
C SER A 59 -20.74 -11.77 -9.08
N ARG A 60 -21.72 -11.98 -8.22
CA ARG A 60 -21.60 -12.10 -6.76
C ARG A 60 -22.06 -13.47 -6.28
N PRO A 61 -21.60 -14.01 -5.14
CA PRO A 61 -20.56 -13.47 -4.25
C PRO A 61 -19.14 -13.66 -4.79
N VAL A 62 -18.16 -12.98 -4.16
CA VAL A 62 -16.73 -13.25 -4.35
C VAL A 62 -16.31 -14.32 -3.36
N GLN A 63 -15.52 -15.28 -3.82
CA GLN A 63 -14.93 -16.34 -3.01
C GLN A 63 -13.40 -16.19 -3.01
N CYS A 64 -12.80 -16.08 -1.83
CA CYS A 64 -11.35 -15.96 -1.65
C CYS A 64 -10.80 -17.13 -0.86
N THR A 65 -9.77 -17.79 -1.39
CA THR A 65 -8.99 -18.83 -0.72
C THR A 65 -7.76 -18.18 -0.08
N PHE A 66 -7.51 -18.51 1.18
CA PHE A 66 -6.35 -17.98 1.92
C PHE A 66 -5.04 -18.50 1.32
N VAL A 67 -4.07 -17.62 1.16
CA VAL A 67 -2.70 -17.91 0.76
C VAL A 67 -1.73 -17.63 1.90
N SER A 68 -1.74 -16.41 2.43
CA SER A 68 -0.82 -15.99 3.49
C SER A 68 -1.34 -14.73 4.20
N TRP A 69 -0.64 -14.33 5.27
CA TRP A 69 -0.75 -12.99 5.83
C TRP A 69 0.39 -12.11 5.29
N ASP A 70 0.09 -10.86 4.95
CA ASP A 70 1.16 -9.92 4.61
C ASP A 70 1.79 -9.32 5.87
N ARG A 71 2.83 -8.49 5.67
CA ARG A 71 3.55 -7.84 6.78
C ARG A 71 2.70 -6.85 7.59
N TYR A 72 1.54 -6.47 7.09
CA TYR A 72 0.59 -5.57 7.75
C TYR A 72 -0.60 -6.32 8.37
N GLY A 73 -0.56 -7.65 8.39
CA GLY A 73 -1.63 -8.50 8.91
C GLY A 73 -2.86 -8.57 7.99
N ARG A 74 -2.76 -8.16 6.70
CA ARG A 74 -3.87 -8.34 5.76
C ARG A 74 -3.91 -9.77 5.25
N TYR A 75 -5.11 -10.29 5.07
CA TYR A 75 -5.37 -11.54 4.38
C TYR A 75 -4.92 -11.41 2.92
N VAL A 76 -3.99 -12.25 2.46
CA VAL A 76 -3.64 -12.39 1.05
C VAL A 76 -4.37 -13.60 0.50
N GLY A 77 -5.06 -13.45 -0.62
CA GLY A 77 -5.90 -14.52 -1.14
C GLY A 77 -6.07 -14.56 -2.65
N ASP A 78 -6.35 -15.78 -3.13
CA ASP A 78 -6.79 -16.03 -4.49
C ASP A 78 -8.30 -15.92 -4.55
N CYS A 79 -8.80 -14.87 -5.22
CA CYS A 79 -10.21 -14.55 -5.26
C CYS A 79 -10.83 -14.85 -6.63
N LYS A 80 -12.03 -15.38 -6.62
CA LYS A 80 -12.85 -15.66 -7.80
C LYS A 80 -14.25 -15.09 -7.64
N ARG A 81 -14.85 -14.66 -8.72
CA ARG A 81 -16.28 -14.33 -8.77
C ARG A 81 -17.13 -15.61 -8.73
N ALA A 82 -18.45 -15.45 -8.56
CA ALA A 82 -19.39 -16.58 -8.54
C ALA A 82 -19.37 -17.40 -9.84
N ASP A 83 -19.03 -16.80 -10.98
CA ASP A 83 -18.87 -17.48 -12.27
C ASP A 83 -17.51 -18.22 -12.42
N GLY A 84 -16.68 -18.21 -11.39
CA GLY A 84 -15.38 -18.87 -11.38
C GLY A 84 -14.23 -18.04 -11.96
N THR A 85 -14.48 -16.84 -12.49
CA THR A 85 -13.44 -15.98 -13.08
C THR A 85 -12.50 -15.48 -12.00
N SER A 86 -11.18 -15.65 -12.22
CA SER A 86 -10.14 -15.12 -11.32
C SER A 86 -10.10 -13.61 -11.34
N VAL A 87 -10.20 -12.98 -10.17
CA VAL A 87 -10.17 -11.53 -10.04
C VAL A 87 -8.79 -10.99 -10.41
N ALA A 88 -7.71 -11.59 -9.87
CA ALA A 88 -6.35 -11.16 -10.16
C ALA A 88 -6.00 -11.30 -11.65
N ALA A 89 -6.34 -12.44 -12.27
CA ALA A 89 -6.08 -12.64 -13.70
C ALA A 89 -6.83 -11.62 -14.57
N TRP A 90 -8.09 -11.33 -14.23
CA TRP A 90 -8.90 -10.34 -14.96
C TRP A 90 -8.29 -8.93 -14.84
N MET A 91 -7.87 -8.52 -13.65
CA MET A 91 -7.25 -7.21 -13.43
C MET A 91 -5.98 -7.03 -14.26
N VAL A 92 -5.13 -8.06 -14.34
CA VAL A 92 -3.90 -8.02 -15.15
C VAL A 92 -4.21 -8.05 -16.64
N GLU A 93 -5.14 -8.91 -17.08
CA GLU A 93 -5.52 -9.04 -18.48
C GLU A 93 -6.15 -7.77 -19.06
N HIS A 94 -6.84 -6.98 -18.21
CA HIS A 94 -7.42 -5.69 -18.59
C HIS A 94 -6.50 -4.49 -18.33
N GLY A 95 -5.24 -4.76 -17.95
CA GLY A 95 -4.23 -3.72 -17.70
C GLY A 95 -4.55 -2.80 -16.52
N GLN A 96 -5.35 -3.29 -15.55
CA GLN A 96 -5.70 -2.54 -14.34
C GLN A 96 -4.73 -2.82 -13.18
N ALA A 97 -3.95 -3.88 -13.28
CA ALA A 97 -2.89 -4.26 -12.35
C ALA A 97 -1.73 -4.89 -13.12
N LEU A 98 -0.59 -5.02 -12.46
CA LEU A 98 0.60 -5.69 -12.97
C LEU A 98 0.74 -7.07 -12.32
N ASP A 99 1.25 -8.05 -13.08
CA ASP A 99 1.85 -9.23 -12.50
C ASP A 99 3.01 -8.79 -11.59
N TRP A 100 3.03 -9.29 -10.34
CA TRP A 100 4.14 -9.03 -9.42
C TRP A 100 4.97 -10.30 -9.22
N PRO A 101 6.00 -10.54 -10.05
CA PRO A 101 6.73 -11.82 -10.12
C PRO A 101 7.32 -12.27 -8.78
N LYS A 102 7.66 -11.33 -7.89
CA LYS A 102 8.15 -11.62 -6.54
C LYS A 102 7.16 -12.46 -5.72
N TYR A 103 5.85 -12.31 -5.96
CA TYR A 103 4.80 -12.99 -5.21
C TYR A 103 3.98 -13.95 -6.06
N SER A 104 3.85 -13.69 -7.36
CA SER A 104 3.14 -14.56 -8.30
C SER A 104 3.99 -15.72 -8.82
N GLY A 105 5.34 -15.56 -8.80
CA GLY A 105 6.23 -16.46 -9.56
C GLY A 105 6.00 -16.39 -11.07
N GLY A 106 5.35 -15.30 -11.57
CA GLY A 106 5.03 -15.13 -13.00
C GLY A 106 3.70 -15.75 -13.42
N ALA A 107 2.82 -16.08 -12.47
CA ALA A 107 1.52 -16.72 -12.75
C ALA A 107 0.60 -15.92 -13.68
N TYR A 108 0.79 -14.60 -13.76
CA TYR A 108 -0.03 -13.69 -14.60
C TYR A 108 0.78 -13.08 -15.76
N ALA A 109 1.97 -13.59 -16.05
CA ALA A 109 2.85 -13.05 -17.12
C ALA A 109 2.18 -13.09 -18.51
N GLU A 110 1.40 -14.14 -18.81
CA GLU A 110 0.67 -14.26 -20.09
C GLU A 110 -0.43 -13.20 -20.20
N GLN A 111 -1.24 -13.02 -19.15
CA GLN A 111 -2.28 -11.99 -19.10
C GLN A 111 -1.69 -10.59 -19.27
N GLN A 112 -0.57 -10.32 -18.60
CA GLN A 112 0.15 -9.06 -18.75
C GLN A 112 0.67 -8.85 -20.17
N ALA A 113 1.23 -9.89 -20.79
CA ALA A 113 1.70 -9.81 -22.16
C ALA A 113 0.57 -9.50 -23.15
N LYS A 114 -0.63 -10.09 -22.96
CA LYS A 114 -1.83 -9.79 -23.74
C LYS A 114 -2.27 -8.33 -23.59
N ALA A 115 -2.38 -7.84 -22.35
CA ALA A 115 -2.74 -6.45 -22.07
C ALA A 115 -1.77 -5.46 -22.69
N LYS A 116 -0.46 -5.74 -22.60
CA LYS A 116 0.61 -4.93 -23.18
C LYS A 116 0.55 -4.91 -24.71
N ALA A 117 0.35 -6.07 -25.33
CA ALA A 117 0.24 -6.18 -26.79
C ALA A 117 -1.00 -5.46 -27.32
N ALA A 118 -2.14 -5.55 -26.59
CA ALA A 118 -3.39 -4.88 -26.93
C ALA A 118 -3.38 -3.38 -26.59
N LYS A 119 -2.36 -2.88 -25.86
CA LYS A 119 -2.26 -1.49 -25.39
C LYS A 119 -3.52 -1.04 -24.65
N ILE A 120 -3.95 -1.79 -23.66
CA ILE A 120 -5.15 -1.48 -22.85
C ILE A 120 -4.79 -1.15 -21.40
N GLY A 121 -5.68 -0.43 -20.72
CA GLY A 121 -5.48 0.00 -19.34
C GLY A 121 -4.20 0.83 -19.20
N LEU A 122 -3.35 0.48 -18.23
CA LEU A 122 -2.06 1.12 -17.99
C LEU A 122 -1.14 1.14 -19.22
N TRP A 123 -1.27 0.16 -20.10
CA TRP A 123 -0.40 -0.02 -21.29
C TRP A 123 -0.76 0.92 -22.46
N ILE A 124 -1.79 1.76 -22.31
CA ILE A 124 -2.12 2.79 -23.32
C ILE A 124 -1.05 3.88 -23.38
N GLY A 125 -0.41 4.21 -22.25
CA GLY A 125 0.53 5.30 -22.16
C GLY A 125 1.74 4.95 -21.29
N THR A 126 2.10 5.84 -20.37
CA THR A 126 3.23 5.66 -19.46
C THR A 126 2.79 5.67 -18.01
N PHE A 127 3.40 4.83 -17.21
CA PHE A 127 3.14 4.71 -15.78
C PHE A 127 4.40 4.27 -15.04
N GLN A 128 4.46 4.56 -13.76
CA GLN A 128 5.43 3.97 -12.85
C GLN A 128 4.84 2.70 -12.26
N ALA A 129 5.63 1.64 -12.12
CA ALA A 129 5.14 0.43 -11.46
C ALA A 129 4.72 0.75 -10.01
N PRO A 130 3.59 0.18 -9.49
CA PRO A 130 3.08 0.55 -8.17
C PRO A 130 4.09 0.35 -7.05
N TRP A 131 4.89 -0.72 -7.10
CA TRP A 131 5.96 -0.96 -6.11
C TRP A 131 7.11 0.07 -6.19
N GLU A 132 7.40 0.65 -7.37
CA GLU A 132 8.37 1.74 -7.54
C GLU A 132 7.76 3.06 -7.07
N TRP A 133 6.50 3.32 -7.43
CA TRP A 133 5.78 4.51 -6.98
C TRP A 133 5.76 4.61 -5.45
N ARG A 134 5.53 3.50 -4.73
CA ARG A 134 5.59 3.47 -3.27
C ARG A 134 6.98 3.79 -2.70
N LEU A 135 8.06 3.45 -3.40
CA LEU A 135 9.42 3.81 -2.98
C LEU A 135 9.66 5.32 -3.05
N ASP A 136 9.03 5.99 -4.01
CA ASP A 136 9.18 7.43 -4.22
C ASP A 136 8.21 8.25 -3.36
N HIS A 137 7.00 7.75 -3.13
CA HIS A 137 5.88 8.44 -2.49
C HIS A 137 5.44 7.82 -1.16
N GLY A 138 5.91 6.63 -0.83
CA GLY A 138 5.68 6.01 0.47
C GLY A 138 6.39 6.79 1.57
N ASP A 139 5.88 6.69 2.80
CA ASP A 139 6.58 7.17 3.98
C ASP A 139 7.96 6.51 4.00
N LYS A 140 8.97 7.26 3.55
CA LYS A 140 10.37 6.83 3.70
C LYS A 140 10.59 6.71 5.20
N PRO A 141 11.02 5.53 5.68
CA PRO A 141 11.59 5.52 7.02
C PRO A 141 12.63 6.63 7.01
N TRP A 142 12.62 7.51 7.98
CA TRP A 142 13.45 8.73 8.11
C TRP A 142 14.96 8.50 7.93
N SER A 143 15.42 7.38 7.51
CA SER A 143 16.82 7.03 7.31
C SER A 143 17.22 7.06 5.84
N GLN A 144 17.35 8.24 5.26
CA GLN A 144 18.22 8.64 4.16
C GLN A 144 17.61 9.75 3.30
N ALA A 145 17.36 10.90 3.91
CA ALA A 145 17.27 12.11 3.13
C ALA A 145 18.68 12.39 2.56
N SER A 146 18.80 12.29 1.24
CA SER A 146 19.95 12.76 0.49
C SER A 146 20.18 14.23 0.89
N ARG A 147 21.31 14.52 1.54
CA ARG A 147 21.72 15.88 1.91
C ARG A 147 21.89 16.69 0.62
N PRO A 148 21.20 17.81 0.42
CA PRO A 148 21.65 18.78 -0.56
C PRO A 148 22.99 19.35 -0.07
N LEU A 149 24.01 19.23 -0.89
CA LEU A 149 25.27 19.94 -0.68
C LEU A 149 25.02 21.45 -0.78
N GLY A 150 25.24 22.14 0.33
CA GLY A 150 25.43 23.57 0.36
C GLY A 150 24.26 24.40 0.86
N ILE A 151 24.21 24.59 2.18
CA ILE A 151 24.09 25.90 2.86
C ILE A 151 24.50 25.64 4.31
N VAL A 152 25.55 26.35 4.78
CA VAL A 152 26.00 26.34 6.16
C VAL A 152 24.96 27.10 7.00
N GLY A 153 23.98 26.37 7.51
CA GLY A 153 23.01 26.81 8.51
C GLY A 153 23.20 25.96 9.75
N ARG A 154 23.49 26.62 10.85
CA ARG A 154 23.76 26.10 12.18
C ARG A 154 22.69 25.07 12.59
N GLN A 155 22.97 23.76 12.44
CA GLN A 155 22.11 22.71 12.98
C GLN A 155 22.29 22.66 14.49
N VAL A 156 21.25 23.05 15.22
CA VAL A 156 21.09 22.62 16.61
C VAL A 156 20.70 21.15 16.53
N ALA A 157 21.64 20.25 16.71
CA ALA A 157 21.36 18.85 16.95
C ALA A 157 20.56 18.77 18.25
N GLN A 158 19.25 18.53 18.17
CA GLN A 158 18.47 18.13 19.32
C GLN A 158 18.92 16.72 19.70
N SER A 159 19.89 16.64 20.61
CA SER A 159 20.29 15.38 21.23
C SER A 159 19.29 15.07 22.33
N TYR A 160 18.31 14.24 22.03
CA TYR A 160 17.45 13.69 23.07
C TYR A 160 18.28 12.82 24.01
N SER A 161 17.95 12.85 25.31
CA SER A 161 18.63 12.08 26.34
C SER A 161 17.61 11.31 27.17
N CYS A 162 17.93 10.08 27.52
CA CYS A 162 17.06 9.27 28.37
C CYS A 162 17.01 9.77 29.83
N GLN A 163 17.74 10.82 30.17
CA GLN A 163 17.70 11.47 31.48
C GLN A 163 17.54 12.99 31.34
N PRO A 164 16.64 13.61 32.10
CA PRO A 164 15.70 12.97 33.04
C PRO A 164 14.60 12.19 32.32
N ARG A 165 13.93 11.27 33.01
CA ARG A 165 12.74 10.59 32.49
C ARG A 165 11.62 11.60 32.31
N LEU A 166 11.03 11.63 31.11
CA LEU A 166 9.92 12.52 30.75
C LEU A 166 8.57 11.78 30.73
N THR A 167 7.52 12.54 30.85
CA THR A 167 6.13 12.10 30.69
C THR A 167 5.54 12.71 29.41
N CYS A 168 4.43 12.17 28.89
CA CYS A 168 3.78 12.69 27.69
C CYS A 168 3.47 14.20 27.72
N SER A 169 3.18 14.74 28.90
CA SER A 169 2.93 16.18 29.07
C SER A 169 4.18 17.06 28.97
N GLN A 170 5.37 16.47 29.01
CA GLN A 170 6.67 17.17 28.96
C GLN A 170 7.37 16.98 27.61
N ILE A 171 6.83 16.11 26.76
CA ILE A 171 7.33 15.82 25.42
C ILE A 171 6.63 16.76 24.44
N SER A 172 7.40 17.34 23.50
CA SER A 172 6.94 18.43 22.66
C SER A 172 6.45 17.97 21.26
N SER A 173 6.79 16.75 20.83
CA SER A 173 6.41 16.21 19.54
C SER A 173 6.27 14.69 19.54
N CYS A 174 5.48 14.16 18.59
CA CYS A 174 5.36 12.73 18.38
C CYS A 174 6.69 12.07 18.03
N ASP A 175 7.55 12.74 17.27
CA ASP A 175 8.90 12.25 16.92
C ASP A 175 9.78 12.07 18.14
N GLU A 176 9.72 13.01 19.07
CA GLU A 176 10.41 12.94 20.35
C GLU A 176 9.89 11.78 21.20
N ALA A 177 8.57 11.58 21.26
CA ALA A 177 7.94 10.48 21.98
C ALA A 177 8.38 9.11 21.40
N ASN A 178 8.36 8.97 20.09
CA ASN A 178 8.82 7.76 19.40
C ASN A 178 10.31 7.50 19.63
N TRP A 179 11.14 8.53 19.67
CA TRP A 179 12.56 8.37 19.98
C TRP A 179 12.77 7.79 21.38
N TYR A 180 12.04 8.32 22.38
CA TYR A 180 12.13 7.79 23.76
C TYR A 180 11.60 6.36 23.86
N LEU A 181 10.52 6.03 23.16
CA LEU A 181 9.97 4.66 23.12
C LEU A 181 11.03 3.66 22.62
N ALA A 182 11.73 4.03 21.53
CA ALA A 182 12.71 3.15 20.88
C ALA A 182 14.07 3.07 21.60
N ASN A 183 14.50 4.13 22.31
CA ASN A 183 15.87 4.25 22.76
C ASN A 183 16.05 4.29 24.29
N CYS A 184 14.98 4.48 25.07
CA CYS A 184 15.07 4.62 26.52
C CYS A 184 14.48 3.43 27.27
N PRO A 185 15.14 2.94 28.36
CA PRO A 185 14.64 1.82 29.15
C PRO A 185 13.25 2.04 29.77
N TRP A 186 12.82 3.30 29.87
CA TRP A 186 11.52 3.71 30.41
C TRP A 186 10.52 4.09 29.31
N GLY A 187 10.92 4.08 28.05
CA GLY A 187 10.11 4.52 26.89
C GLY A 187 8.77 3.79 26.79
N GLY A 188 8.74 2.49 27.06
CA GLY A 188 7.50 1.70 27.05
C GLY A 188 6.42 2.15 28.05
N LYS A 189 6.74 3.10 28.97
CA LYS A 189 5.74 3.73 29.86
C LYS A 189 5.03 4.91 29.21
N LEU A 190 5.48 5.35 28.04
CA LEU A 190 4.83 6.36 27.21
C LEU A 190 3.73 5.75 26.34
N ASP A 191 3.78 4.45 26.12
CA ASP A 191 2.83 3.63 25.40
C ASP A 191 2.06 2.79 26.43
N ARG A 192 0.80 3.21 26.76
CA ARG A 192 0.07 2.66 27.90
C ARG A 192 -0.61 1.34 27.58
N ASP A 193 -1.10 1.17 26.37
CA ASP A 193 -1.83 -0.02 25.90
C ASP A 193 -0.96 -0.96 25.05
N ASN A 194 0.30 -0.57 24.84
CA ASN A 194 1.33 -1.38 24.16
C ASN A 194 1.00 -1.63 22.68
N ASP A 195 0.37 -0.64 22.03
CA ASP A 195 0.02 -0.69 20.60
C ASP A 195 1.14 -0.16 19.69
N GLY A 196 2.23 0.36 20.28
CA GLY A 196 3.39 0.91 19.59
C GLY A 196 3.32 2.41 19.34
N ILE A 197 2.28 3.09 19.83
CA ILE A 197 2.08 4.54 19.69
C ILE A 197 2.28 5.20 21.06
N PRO A 198 3.40 5.91 21.30
CA PRO A 198 3.62 6.57 22.57
C PRO A 198 2.83 7.87 22.63
N CYS A 199 2.26 8.17 23.81
CA CYS A 199 1.60 9.44 24.04
C CYS A 199 0.46 9.74 23.05
N GLU A 200 -0.57 8.89 22.97
CA GLU A 200 -1.71 8.94 22.03
C GLU A 200 -2.37 10.33 21.84
N THR A 201 -2.32 11.19 22.84
CA THR A 201 -2.84 12.57 22.71
C THR A 201 -1.89 13.51 21.96
N LEU A 202 -0.65 13.08 21.73
CA LEU A 202 0.39 13.82 21.05
C LEU A 202 0.70 13.21 19.68
N CYS A 203 0.58 11.89 19.59
CA CYS A 203 0.75 11.11 18.37
C CYS A 203 -0.58 10.70 17.75
#